data_e50b9947a3ae3e4f1d0880ed6e386c3a
#
_entry.id   e50b9947a3ae3e4f1d0880ed6e386c3a
#
_cell.length_a   1.000
_cell.length_b   1.000
_cell.length_c   1.000
_cell.angle_alpha   90.00
_cell.angle_beta   90.00
_cell.angle_gamma   90.00
#
_symmetry.space_group_name_H-M   'P 1'
#
loop_
_entity.id
_entity.type
_entity.pdbx_description
1 polymer ?
#
loop_
_entity_poly.entity_id
_entity_poly.type
_entity_poly.pdbx_seq_one_letter_code
_entity_poly.pdbx_strand_id
1 'polypeptide(L)'
;MKEIIGNLLKKENVRQNLSSLRQEIKDENALAEALKLLAGEDELLVSFMGAEDAKTRKNAALLIGDLHMSQLSDEVFKAYEAEQMRFVKGSYLAALSQLDCKELLPQLMERAKELEHMTVTAENRKHI
;
A
#
# COMPACT_ATOMS: atom_id res chain seq x y z
N MET A 1 -2.83 -18.33 -7.66
CA MET A 1 -2.89 -16.88 -7.98
C MET A 1 -4.19 -16.47 -8.66
N LYS A 2 -4.62 -17.16 -9.68
CA LYS A 2 -5.90 -16.84 -10.38
C LYS A 2 -7.10 -16.81 -9.47
N GLU A 3 -7.21 -17.76 -8.55
CA GLU A 3 -8.31 -17.83 -7.60
C GLU A 3 -8.32 -16.65 -6.65
N ILE A 4 -7.16 -16.28 -6.13
CA ILE A 4 -7.01 -15.16 -5.22
C ILE A 4 -7.42 -13.86 -5.92
N ILE A 5 -6.92 -13.63 -7.12
CA ILE A 5 -7.27 -12.43 -7.89
C ILE A 5 -8.75 -12.45 -8.27
N GLY A 6 -9.28 -13.62 -8.64
CA GLY A 6 -10.71 -13.76 -8.91
C GLY A 6 -11.56 -13.33 -7.72
N ASN A 7 -11.16 -13.70 -6.51
CA ASN A 7 -11.85 -13.29 -5.28
C ASN A 7 -11.76 -11.78 -5.07
N LEU A 8 -10.60 -11.18 -5.34
CA LEU A 8 -10.42 -9.73 -5.23
C LEU A 8 -11.31 -8.98 -6.22
N LEU A 9 -11.44 -9.49 -7.45
CA LEU A 9 -12.32 -8.88 -8.45
C LEU A 9 -13.78 -8.93 -8.03
N LYS A 10 -14.17 -9.93 -7.26
CA LYS A 10 -15.52 -10.06 -6.70
C LYS A 10 -15.67 -9.33 -5.37
N LYS A 11 -14.61 -8.74 -4.85
CA LYS A 11 -14.55 -8.08 -3.54
C LYS A 11 -14.90 -9.02 -2.39
N GLU A 12 -14.45 -10.26 -2.48
CA GLU A 12 -14.66 -11.28 -1.44
C GLU A 12 -13.39 -11.46 -0.62
N ASN A 13 -13.54 -11.46 0.72
CA ASN A 13 -12.42 -11.65 1.66
C ASN A 13 -11.18 -10.81 1.27
N VAL A 14 -11.41 -9.53 1.02
CA VAL A 14 -10.41 -8.65 0.40
C VAL A 14 -9.11 -8.62 1.23
N ARG A 15 -9.21 -8.37 2.53
CA ARG A 15 -8.02 -8.28 3.39
C ARG A 15 -7.15 -9.53 3.29
N GLN A 16 -7.75 -10.70 3.43
CA GLN A 16 -7.03 -11.97 3.41
C GLN A 16 -6.45 -12.26 2.02
N ASN A 17 -7.20 -12.01 0.98
CA ASN A 17 -6.76 -12.26 -0.39
C ASN A 17 -5.64 -11.30 -0.80
N LEU A 18 -5.66 -10.04 -0.36
CA LEU A 18 -4.55 -9.12 -0.58
C LEU A 18 -3.27 -9.63 0.08
N SER A 19 -3.38 -10.09 1.32
CA SER A 19 -2.23 -10.64 2.06
C SER A 19 -1.69 -11.89 1.38
N SER A 20 -2.58 -12.79 0.96
CA SER A 20 -2.20 -14.04 0.27
C SER A 20 -1.52 -13.75 -1.06
N LEU A 21 -2.03 -12.80 -1.82
CA LEU A 21 -1.42 -12.42 -3.10
C LEU A 21 -0.01 -11.88 -2.90
N ARG A 22 0.18 -11.03 -1.90
CA ARG A 22 1.52 -10.51 -1.58
C ARG A 22 2.50 -11.63 -1.29
N GLN A 23 2.06 -12.67 -0.57
CA GLN A 23 2.91 -13.82 -0.25
C GLN A 23 3.28 -14.64 -1.49
N GLU A 24 2.45 -14.64 -2.52
CA GLU A 24 2.72 -15.37 -3.76
C GLU A 24 3.64 -14.63 -4.71
N ILE A 25 3.84 -13.33 -4.54
CA ILE A 25 4.76 -12.55 -5.38
C ILE A 25 6.18 -12.73 -4.85
N LYS A 26 6.80 -13.86 -5.18
CA LYS A 26 8.12 -14.26 -4.67
C LYS A 26 9.26 -14.02 -5.67
N ASP A 27 8.94 -13.90 -6.95
CA ASP A 27 9.93 -13.77 -8.01
C ASP A 27 9.34 -12.98 -9.18
N GLU A 28 10.16 -12.72 -10.18
CA GLU A 28 9.77 -11.96 -11.36
C GLU A 28 8.65 -12.61 -12.16
N ASN A 29 8.62 -13.94 -12.21
CA ASN A 29 7.58 -14.66 -12.93
C ASN A 29 6.22 -14.48 -12.26
N ALA A 30 6.17 -14.61 -10.94
CA ALA A 30 4.95 -14.39 -10.17
C ALA A 30 4.48 -12.94 -10.28
N LEU A 31 5.41 -11.99 -10.24
CA LEU A 31 5.10 -10.57 -10.42
C LEU A 31 4.48 -10.32 -11.80
N ALA A 32 5.07 -10.85 -12.85
CA ALA A 32 4.56 -10.70 -14.21
C ALA A 32 3.16 -11.30 -14.36
N GLU A 33 2.93 -12.47 -13.77
CA GLU A 33 1.62 -13.12 -13.80
C GLU A 33 0.57 -12.27 -13.08
N ALA A 34 0.90 -11.76 -11.90
CA ALA A 34 -0.01 -10.89 -11.14
C ALA A 34 -0.37 -9.64 -11.92
N LEU A 35 0.61 -8.98 -12.52
CA LEU A 35 0.37 -7.78 -13.34
C LEU A 35 -0.52 -8.08 -14.54
N LYS A 36 -0.34 -9.24 -15.16
CA LYS A 36 -1.18 -9.66 -16.29
C LYS A 36 -2.62 -9.89 -15.85
N LEU A 37 -2.82 -10.56 -14.72
CA LEU A 37 -4.16 -10.87 -14.21
C LEU A 37 -4.88 -9.64 -13.68
N LEU A 38 -4.13 -8.63 -13.22
CA LEU A 38 -4.68 -7.38 -12.69
C LEU A 38 -4.69 -6.24 -13.73
N ALA A 39 -4.35 -6.53 -14.98
CA ALA A 39 -4.36 -5.51 -16.03
C ALA A 39 -5.75 -4.87 -16.14
N GLY A 40 -5.77 -3.53 -16.11
CA GLY A 40 -7.04 -2.78 -16.19
C GLY A 40 -7.79 -2.64 -14.87
N GLU A 41 -7.23 -3.13 -13.78
CA GLU A 41 -7.88 -3.12 -12.45
C GLU A 41 -7.28 -2.10 -11.49
N ASP A 42 -6.64 -1.07 -12.00
CA ASP A 42 -6.00 -0.03 -11.18
C ASP A 42 -6.99 0.64 -10.23
N GLU A 43 -8.19 0.97 -10.73
CA GLU A 43 -9.22 1.62 -9.92
C GLU A 43 -9.68 0.75 -8.76
N LEU A 44 -9.74 -0.57 -8.97
CA LEU A 44 -10.10 -1.52 -7.93
C LEU A 44 -9.07 -1.50 -6.79
N LEU A 45 -7.78 -1.53 -7.14
CA LEU A 45 -6.70 -1.50 -6.15
C LEU A 45 -6.72 -0.18 -5.37
N VAL A 46 -6.94 0.93 -6.06
CA VAL A 46 -7.07 2.24 -5.41
C VAL A 46 -8.27 2.24 -4.45
N SER A 47 -9.39 1.65 -4.86
CA SER A 47 -10.58 1.59 -4.02
C SER A 47 -10.33 0.85 -2.70
N PHE A 48 -9.48 -0.17 -2.71
CA PHE A 48 -9.14 -0.92 -1.49
C PHE A 48 -8.35 -0.06 -0.49
N MET A 49 -7.63 0.96 -0.95
CA MET A 49 -6.99 1.93 -0.06
C MET A 49 -8.01 2.85 0.63
N GLY A 50 -9.25 2.87 0.16
CA GLY A 50 -10.35 3.61 0.78
C GLY A 50 -11.26 2.74 1.64
N ALA A 51 -10.93 1.48 1.87
CA ALA A 51 -11.76 0.56 2.66
C ALA A 51 -11.82 1.00 4.13
N GLU A 52 -12.91 0.65 4.81
CA GLU A 52 -13.06 0.95 6.23
C GLU A 52 -12.06 0.19 7.10
N ASP A 53 -11.74 -1.04 6.72
CA ASP A 53 -10.80 -1.88 7.46
C ASP A 53 -9.35 -1.38 7.23
N ALA A 54 -8.68 -1.00 8.31
CA ALA A 54 -7.32 -0.46 8.25
C ALA A 54 -6.31 -1.45 7.66
N LYS A 55 -6.46 -2.75 7.99
CA LYS A 55 -5.55 -3.77 7.45
C LYS A 55 -5.75 -3.98 5.95
N THR A 56 -6.97 -3.81 5.46
CA THR A 56 -7.25 -3.84 4.02
C THR A 56 -6.54 -2.68 3.32
N ARG A 57 -6.65 -1.46 3.87
CA ARG A 57 -5.97 -0.29 3.31
C ARG A 57 -4.46 -0.49 3.27
N LYS A 58 -3.90 -0.97 4.37
CA LYS A 58 -2.47 -1.27 4.48
C LYS A 58 -2.03 -2.28 3.41
N ASN A 59 -2.71 -3.41 3.33
CA ASN A 59 -2.35 -4.47 2.41
C ASN A 59 -2.49 -4.04 0.94
N ALA A 60 -3.49 -3.23 0.64
CA ALA A 60 -3.66 -2.69 -0.71
C ALA A 60 -2.48 -1.81 -1.11
N ALA A 61 -2.06 -0.90 -0.24
CA ALA A 61 -0.91 -0.03 -0.51
C ALA A 61 0.37 -0.84 -0.69
N LEU A 62 0.62 -1.80 0.19
CA LEU A 62 1.82 -2.63 0.11
C LEU A 62 1.83 -3.51 -1.14
N LEU A 63 0.67 -4.00 -1.56
CA LEU A 63 0.55 -4.77 -2.81
C LEU A 63 0.90 -3.90 -4.01
N ILE A 64 0.40 -2.66 -4.06
CA ILE A 64 0.72 -1.71 -5.13
C ILE A 64 2.24 -1.50 -5.21
N GLY A 65 2.90 -1.38 -4.06
CA GLY A 65 4.35 -1.28 -3.99
C GLY A 65 5.04 -2.54 -4.48
N ASP A 66 4.59 -3.71 -4.03
CA ASP A 66 5.14 -5.00 -4.45
C ASP A 66 5.02 -5.22 -5.96
N LEU A 67 3.95 -4.71 -6.56
CA LEU A 67 3.70 -4.81 -8.00
C LEU A 67 4.42 -3.72 -8.81
N HIS A 68 5.12 -2.81 -8.13
CA HIS A 68 5.83 -1.68 -8.75
C HIS A 68 4.93 -0.85 -9.70
N MET A 69 3.69 -0.60 -9.27
CA MET A 69 2.71 0.14 -10.06
C MET A 69 2.92 1.64 -9.91
N SER A 70 3.99 2.15 -10.49
CA SER A 70 4.39 3.56 -10.38
C SER A 70 3.34 4.54 -10.88
N GLN A 71 2.47 4.11 -11.79
CA GLN A 71 1.36 4.92 -12.29
C GLN A 71 0.35 5.27 -11.19
N LEU A 72 0.39 4.56 -10.04
CA LEU A 72 -0.49 4.83 -8.91
C LEU A 72 0.19 5.62 -7.80
N SER A 73 1.39 6.14 -8.03
CA SER A 73 2.14 6.89 -7.01
C SER A 73 1.35 8.06 -6.43
N ASP A 74 0.72 8.85 -7.29
CA ASP A 74 -0.09 9.99 -6.82
C ASP A 74 -1.27 9.55 -5.98
N GLU A 75 -1.91 8.44 -6.36
CA GLU A 75 -3.05 7.90 -5.61
C GLU A 75 -2.62 7.40 -4.23
N VAL A 76 -1.47 6.74 -4.16
CA VAL A 76 -0.92 6.27 -2.88
C VAL A 76 -0.56 7.47 -2.00
N PHE A 77 0.04 8.52 -2.58
CA PHE A 77 0.39 9.72 -1.83
C PHE A 77 -0.85 10.43 -1.28
N LYS A 78 -1.90 10.54 -2.09
CA LYS A 78 -3.18 11.12 -1.64
C LYS A 78 -3.78 10.31 -0.49
N ALA A 79 -3.72 8.99 -0.60
CA ALA A 79 -4.21 8.11 0.46
C ALA A 79 -3.41 8.32 1.76
N TYR A 80 -2.09 8.49 1.64
CA TYR A 80 -1.24 8.82 2.78
C TYR A 80 -1.70 10.12 3.46
N GLU A 81 -1.94 11.17 2.68
CA GLU A 81 -2.36 12.46 3.24
C GLU A 81 -3.72 12.37 3.95
N ALA A 82 -4.61 11.50 3.48
CA ALA A 82 -5.94 11.33 4.06
C ALA A 82 -5.97 10.34 5.25
N GLU A 83 -4.92 9.53 5.43
CA GLU A 83 -4.91 8.46 6.42
C GLU A 83 -4.75 9.00 7.84
N GLN A 84 -5.56 8.48 8.76
CA GLN A 84 -5.54 8.87 10.16
C GLN A 84 -4.70 7.93 11.03
N MET A 85 -4.55 6.68 10.62
CA MET A 85 -3.86 5.67 11.42
C MET A 85 -2.38 5.60 11.07
N ARG A 86 -1.54 5.82 12.08
CA ARG A 86 -0.08 5.91 11.91
C ARG A 86 0.54 4.66 11.27
N PHE A 87 0.12 3.45 11.70
CA PHE A 87 0.70 2.24 11.13
C PHE A 87 0.36 2.07 9.64
N VAL A 88 -0.80 2.56 9.22
CA VAL A 88 -1.18 2.56 7.81
C VAL A 88 -0.39 3.61 7.03
N LYS A 89 -0.15 4.79 7.62
CA LYS A 89 0.69 5.83 7.01
C LYS A 89 2.08 5.30 6.70
N GLY A 90 2.69 4.58 7.64
CA GLY A 90 4.00 3.96 7.43
C GLY A 90 4.00 2.99 6.25
N SER A 91 2.91 2.25 6.06
CA SER A 91 2.76 1.32 4.94
C SER A 91 2.67 2.04 3.60
N TYR A 92 1.99 3.19 3.55
CA TYR A 92 1.95 4.01 2.33
C TYR A 92 3.34 4.53 1.97
N LEU A 93 4.12 4.98 2.95
CA LEU A 93 5.50 5.41 2.70
C LEU A 93 6.37 4.26 2.21
N ALA A 94 6.21 3.07 2.81
CA ALA A 94 6.93 1.88 2.37
C ALA A 94 6.58 1.51 0.93
N ALA A 95 5.30 1.58 0.58
CA ALA A 95 4.85 1.33 -0.80
C ALA A 95 5.47 2.34 -1.77
N LEU A 96 5.41 3.62 -1.43
CA LEU A 96 5.97 4.68 -2.28
C LEU A 96 7.47 4.52 -2.49
N SER A 97 8.20 3.98 -1.50
CA SER A 97 9.63 3.72 -1.64
C SER A 97 9.95 2.67 -2.71
N GLN A 98 8.99 1.81 -3.03
CA GLN A 98 9.13 0.79 -4.07
C GLN A 98 8.69 1.26 -5.45
N LEU A 99 8.05 2.43 -5.53
CA LEU A 99 7.54 2.98 -6.79
C LEU A 99 8.55 3.96 -7.38
N ASP A 100 8.55 4.08 -8.71
CA ASP A 100 9.39 5.06 -9.40
C ASP A 100 8.71 6.42 -9.36
N CYS A 101 8.90 7.14 -8.25
CA CYS A 101 8.26 8.43 -7.99
C CYS A 101 9.26 9.47 -7.51
N LYS A 102 10.32 9.66 -8.28
CA LYS A 102 11.41 10.60 -7.93
C LYS A 102 10.93 12.02 -7.66
N GLU A 103 9.87 12.44 -8.34
CA GLU A 103 9.29 13.77 -8.17
C GLU A 103 8.74 13.99 -6.76
N LEU A 104 8.32 12.92 -6.10
CA LEU A 104 7.77 12.98 -4.75
C LEU A 104 8.84 12.79 -3.67
N LEU A 105 10.08 12.48 -4.06
CA LEU A 105 11.13 12.11 -3.10
C LEU A 105 11.34 13.15 -1.99
N PRO A 106 11.44 14.47 -2.28
CA PRO A 106 11.61 15.46 -1.21
C PRO A 106 10.45 15.45 -0.22
N GLN A 107 9.22 15.32 -0.72
CA GLN A 107 8.02 15.27 0.12
C GLN A 107 7.99 14.00 0.97
N LEU A 108 8.41 12.87 0.39
CA LEU A 108 8.48 11.60 1.11
C LEU A 108 9.48 11.64 2.25
N MET A 109 10.64 12.26 2.02
CA MET A 109 11.65 12.41 3.06
C MET A 109 11.14 13.27 4.22
N GLU A 110 10.44 14.34 3.91
CA GLU A 110 9.83 15.20 4.92
C GLU A 110 8.75 14.47 5.70
N ARG A 111 7.88 13.71 5.01
CA ARG A 111 6.81 12.94 5.67
C ARG A 111 7.38 11.83 6.55
N ALA A 112 8.45 11.19 6.13
CA ALA A 112 9.11 10.17 6.94
C ALA A 112 9.64 10.76 8.24
N LYS A 113 10.21 11.96 8.18
CA LYS A 113 10.69 12.67 9.37
C LYS A 113 9.55 13.03 10.31
N GLU A 114 8.43 13.50 9.76
CA GLU A 114 7.24 13.83 10.56
C GLU A 114 6.72 12.61 11.29
N LEU A 115 6.65 11.47 10.61
CA LEU A 115 6.19 10.22 11.20
C LEU A 115 7.10 9.76 12.32
N GLU A 116 8.42 9.85 12.13
CA GLU A 116 9.41 9.54 13.13
C GLU A 116 9.27 10.46 14.35
N HIS A 117 9.09 11.76 14.12
CA HIS A 117 8.87 12.73 15.19
C HIS A 117 7.61 12.41 16.00
N MET A 118 6.54 12.01 15.36
CA MET A 118 5.31 11.60 16.04
C MET A 118 5.55 10.39 16.94
N THR A 119 6.40 9.45 16.52
CA THR A 119 6.77 8.28 17.31
C THR A 119 7.50 8.70 18.60
N VAL A 120 8.51 9.55 18.46
CA VAL A 120 9.29 10.05 19.59
C VAL A 120 8.40 10.78 20.58
N THR A 121 7.51 11.65 20.10
CA THR A 121 6.59 12.40 20.95
C THR A 121 5.65 11.47 21.72
N ALA A 122 5.12 10.44 21.07
CA ALA A 122 4.24 9.46 21.70
C ALA A 122 4.98 8.67 22.79
N GLU A 123 6.23 8.29 22.54
CA GLU A 123 7.06 7.58 23.52
C GLU A 123 7.35 8.47 24.72
N ASN A 124 7.68 9.75 24.51
CA ASN A 124 7.93 10.69 25.56
C ASN A 124 6.71 10.88 26.47
N ARG A 125 5.51 10.88 25.89
CA ARG A 125 4.26 10.99 26.66
C ARG A 125 4.05 9.82 27.59
N LYS A 126 4.52 8.62 27.25
CA LYS A 126 4.39 7.43 28.07
C LYS A 126 5.25 7.49 29.33
N HIS A 127 6.28 8.32 29.35
CA HIS A 127 7.19 8.46 30.47
C HIS A 127 6.81 9.58 31.44
N ILE A 128 5.76 10.30 31.12
CA ILE A 128 5.21 11.36 31.97
C ILE A 128 4.03 10.82 32.75
#